data_9939068cca5af39fb8beba6e388be88b
#
_entry.id   9939068cca5af39fb8beba6e388be88b
#
_cell.length_a   1.000
_cell.length_b   1.000
_cell.length_c   1.000
_cell.angle_alpha   90.00
_cell.angle_beta   90.00
_cell.angle_gamma   90.00
#
_symmetry.space_group_name_H-M   'P 1'
#
loop_
_entity.id
_entity.type
_entity.pdbx_description
1 polymer ?
#
loop_
_entity_poly.entity_id
_entity_poly.type
_entity_poly.pdbx_seq_one_letter_code
_entity_poly.pdbx_strand_id
1 'polypeptide(L)'
;YFLTLLMLVVVAIPYNLYGRTSEAVRDVLMHLTFTQTFNYATYIATPIGVASWTIAIEMQAYLIFPLLAKGTMKNPLGTLMSMAAVAFAFRGWCLWRLDEYNMVVNQLANFLDVYAMGMGASILYVRLTQLYPAESRRKWLWQGAATLVFCVSLYGMLRVIRAQAYTSGQAAMQAAQMMRRPLLCLTIAGLMLS
;
A
#
# COMPACT_ATOMS: atom_id res chain seq x y z
N TYR A 1 -4.38 -12.42 12.93
CA TYR A 1 -5.60 -11.72 12.51
C TYR A 1 -6.86 -12.34 13.11
N PHE A 2 -7.15 -13.63 12.85
CA PHE A 2 -8.35 -14.29 13.40
C PHE A 2 -8.40 -14.27 14.92
N LEU A 3 -7.26 -14.46 15.58
CA LEU A 3 -7.19 -14.37 17.05
C LEU A 3 -7.49 -12.94 17.52
N THR A 4 -6.94 -11.93 16.85
CA THR A 4 -7.23 -10.54 17.17
C THR A 4 -8.70 -10.20 16.95
N LEU A 5 -9.28 -10.66 15.84
CA LEU A 5 -10.71 -10.50 15.56
C LEU A 5 -11.57 -11.16 16.64
N LEU A 6 -11.24 -12.40 17.01
CA LEU A 6 -11.94 -13.13 18.07
C LEU A 6 -11.87 -12.40 19.41
N MET A 7 -10.68 -11.92 19.80
CA MET A 7 -10.51 -11.16 21.05
C MET A 7 -11.32 -9.86 21.04
N LEU A 8 -11.33 -9.15 19.92
CA LEU A 8 -12.11 -7.92 19.79
C LEU A 8 -13.61 -8.16 19.84
N VAL A 9 -14.10 -9.24 19.21
CA VAL A 9 -15.50 -9.65 19.29
C VAL A 9 -15.87 -10.04 20.72
N VAL A 10 -15.01 -10.79 21.41
CA VAL A 10 -15.22 -11.20 22.82
C VAL A 10 -15.27 -9.99 23.75
N VAL A 11 -14.52 -8.94 23.47
CA VAL A 11 -14.58 -7.68 24.23
C VAL A 11 -15.77 -6.82 23.81
N ALA A 12 -16.00 -6.66 22.50
CA ALA A 12 -17.01 -5.74 21.97
C ALA A 12 -18.44 -6.14 22.34
N ILE A 13 -18.74 -7.46 22.41
CA ILE A 13 -20.06 -7.97 22.73
C ILE A 13 -20.45 -7.69 24.20
N PRO A 14 -19.66 -8.07 25.23
CA PRO A 14 -19.97 -7.81 26.62
C PRO A 14 -20.07 -6.33 26.96
N TYR A 15 -19.26 -5.50 26.33
CA TYR A 15 -19.27 -4.04 26.55
C TYR A 15 -20.33 -3.31 25.72
N ASN A 16 -21.16 -4.04 24.95
CA ASN A 16 -22.25 -3.50 24.13
C ASN A 16 -21.81 -2.34 23.24
N LEU A 17 -20.62 -2.51 22.60
CA LEU A 17 -20.03 -1.49 21.71
C LEU A 17 -20.79 -1.32 20.39
N TYR A 18 -21.69 -2.26 20.07
CA TYR A 18 -22.59 -2.20 18.93
C TYR A 18 -24.00 -1.86 19.41
N GLY A 19 -24.65 -0.92 18.74
CA GLY A 19 -26.04 -0.54 19.06
C GLY A 19 -27.05 -1.65 18.71
N ARG A 20 -26.72 -2.51 17.73
CA ARG A 20 -27.59 -3.61 17.27
C ARG A 20 -26.76 -4.85 16.95
N THR A 21 -27.31 -6.03 17.22
CA THR A 21 -26.68 -7.32 16.87
C THR A 21 -26.40 -7.44 15.37
N SER A 22 -27.26 -6.91 14.50
CA SER A 22 -27.04 -6.91 13.04
C SER A 22 -25.80 -6.10 12.62
N GLU A 23 -25.45 -5.07 13.35
CA GLU A 23 -24.23 -4.27 13.10
C GLU A 23 -22.99 -5.08 13.46
N ALA A 24 -23.01 -5.78 14.59
CA ALA A 24 -21.93 -6.66 14.99
C ALA A 24 -21.71 -7.80 13.99
N VAL A 25 -22.79 -8.46 13.56
CA VAL A 25 -22.72 -9.55 12.56
C VAL A 25 -22.16 -9.02 11.24
N ARG A 26 -22.64 -7.87 10.74
CA ARG A 26 -22.14 -7.27 9.53
C ARG A 26 -20.65 -6.93 9.64
N ASP A 27 -20.24 -6.34 10.74
CA ASP A 27 -18.84 -5.92 10.97
C ASP A 27 -17.92 -7.14 10.98
N VAL A 28 -18.26 -8.18 11.72
CA VAL A 28 -17.51 -9.44 11.75
C VAL A 28 -17.43 -10.10 10.37
N LEU A 29 -18.54 -10.18 9.63
CA LEU A 29 -18.55 -10.77 8.30
C LEU A 29 -17.68 -9.99 7.31
N MET A 30 -17.73 -8.65 7.33
CA MET A 30 -16.90 -7.85 6.45
C MET A 30 -15.40 -7.94 6.81
N HIS A 31 -15.06 -8.09 8.08
CA HIS A 31 -13.68 -8.36 8.49
C HIS A 31 -13.22 -9.77 8.10
N LEU A 32 -14.06 -10.78 8.22
CA LEU A 32 -13.76 -12.15 7.78
C LEU A 32 -13.55 -12.27 6.28
N THR A 33 -14.28 -11.48 5.50
CA THR A 33 -14.17 -11.44 4.02
C THR A 33 -13.17 -10.41 3.51
N PHE A 34 -12.49 -9.67 4.39
CA PHE A 34 -11.54 -8.60 4.04
C PHE A 34 -12.15 -7.46 3.20
N THR A 35 -13.46 -7.23 3.36
CA THR A 35 -14.22 -6.20 2.64
C THR A 35 -14.60 -5.01 3.51
N GLN A 36 -14.14 -4.96 4.76
CA GLN A 36 -14.46 -3.90 5.73
C GLN A 36 -14.12 -2.49 5.23
N THR A 37 -13.13 -2.34 4.36
CA THR A 37 -12.71 -1.03 3.81
C THR A 37 -13.73 -0.40 2.85
N PHE A 38 -14.76 -1.15 2.42
CA PHE A 38 -15.77 -0.64 1.50
C PHE A 38 -16.98 0.01 2.18
N ASN A 39 -17.06 -0.07 3.52
CA ASN A 39 -18.20 0.47 4.26
C ASN A 39 -17.73 1.31 5.45
N TYR A 40 -18.28 2.52 5.62
CA TYR A 40 -17.91 3.43 6.70
C TYR A 40 -18.08 2.81 8.08
N ALA A 41 -19.21 2.13 8.32
CA ALA A 41 -19.52 1.56 9.63
C ALA A 41 -18.59 0.41 10.03
N THR A 42 -18.03 -0.32 9.07
CA THR A 42 -17.12 -1.46 9.30
C THR A 42 -15.65 -1.09 9.14
N TYR A 43 -15.36 0.13 8.71
CA TYR A 43 -13.99 0.60 8.55
C TYR A 43 -13.64 1.72 9.54
N ILE A 44 -14.39 2.83 9.53
CA ILE A 44 -14.06 4.02 10.33
C ILE A 44 -14.75 3.96 11.71
N ALA A 45 -16.03 3.56 11.74
CA ALA A 45 -16.83 3.55 12.97
C ALA A 45 -16.79 2.19 13.71
N THR A 46 -15.99 1.24 13.23
CA THR A 46 -15.89 -0.09 13.83
C THR A 46 -15.19 -0.07 15.17
N PRO A 47 -15.69 -0.78 16.20
CA PRO A 47 -14.95 -1.02 17.44
C PRO A 47 -13.79 -2.03 17.28
N ILE A 48 -13.77 -2.80 16.18
CA ILE A 48 -12.72 -3.81 15.92
C ILE A 48 -11.34 -3.18 15.63
N GLY A 49 -11.31 -1.92 15.23
CA GLY A 49 -10.08 -1.19 15.07
C GLY A 49 -9.74 -0.87 13.61
N VAL A 50 -9.52 0.40 13.40
CA VAL A 50 -9.27 1.01 12.08
C VAL A 50 -8.00 0.42 11.43
N ALA A 51 -7.00 0.01 12.20
CA ALA A 51 -5.73 -0.53 11.68
C ALA A 51 -5.86 -1.82 10.86
N SER A 52 -6.99 -2.53 10.95
CA SER A 52 -7.26 -3.78 10.22
C SER A 52 -7.34 -3.60 8.68
N TRP A 53 -7.44 -2.36 8.18
CA TRP A 53 -7.48 -2.07 6.75
C TRP A 53 -6.22 -2.55 5.98
N THR A 54 -5.07 -2.55 6.63
CA THR A 54 -3.81 -3.02 6.00
C THR A 54 -3.90 -4.48 5.61
N ILE A 55 -4.44 -5.29 6.50
CA ILE A 55 -4.63 -6.74 6.27
C ILE A 55 -5.65 -6.98 5.15
N ALA A 56 -6.72 -6.19 5.11
CA ALA A 56 -7.71 -6.27 4.03
C ALA A 56 -7.08 -6.00 2.67
N ILE A 57 -6.26 -4.95 2.55
CA ILE A 57 -5.57 -4.62 1.31
C ILE A 57 -4.58 -5.72 0.90
N GLU A 58 -3.82 -6.27 1.85
CA GLU A 58 -2.90 -7.37 1.59
C GLU A 58 -3.62 -8.61 1.08
N MET A 59 -4.72 -9.01 1.71
CA MET A 59 -5.50 -10.17 1.29
C MET A 59 -6.15 -9.95 -0.09
N GLN A 60 -6.67 -8.75 -0.35
CA GLN A 60 -7.17 -8.38 -1.68
C GLN A 60 -6.04 -8.43 -2.73
N ALA A 61 -4.84 -7.95 -2.37
CA ALA A 61 -3.68 -8.02 -3.25
C ALA A 61 -3.29 -9.47 -3.56
N TYR A 62 -3.27 -10.37 -2.55
CA TYR A 62 -3.00 -11.80 -2.78
C TYR A 62 -4.01 -12.45 -3.71
N LEU A 63 -5.30 -12.07 -3.64
CA LEU A 63 -6.33 -12.58 -4.54
C LEU A 63 -6.08 -12.18 -6.01
N ILE A 64 -5.62 -10.96 -6.26
CA ILE A 64 -5.35 -10.50 -7.63
C ILE A 64 -3.92 -10.81 -8.10
N PHE A 65 -3.00 -11.16 -7.18
CA PHE A 65 -1.59 -11.40 -7.48
C PHE A 65 -1.36 -12.41 -8.61
N PRO A 66 -2.07 -13.57 -8.69
CA PRO A 66 -1.89 -14.51 -9.80
C PRO A 66 -2.16 -13.88 -11.18
N LEU A 67 -3.15 -12.98 -11.27
CA LEU A 67 -3.47 -12.27 -12.50
C LEU A 67 -2.37 -11.26 -12.85
N LEU A 68 -1.90 -10.51 -11.85
CA LEU A 68 -0.80 -9.55 -12.02
C LEU A 68 0.50 -10.25 -12.41
N ALA A 69 0.83 -11.37 -11.77
CA ALA A 69 1.99 -12.17 -12.09
C ALA A 69 1.93 -12.71 -13.53
N LYS A 70 0.79 -13.25 -13.95
CA LYS A 70 0.57 -13.72 -15.32
C LYS A 70 0.70 -12.57 -16.34
N GLY A 71 0.13 -11.41 -16.05
CA GLY A 71 0.28 -10.21 -16.87
C GLY A 71 1.73 -9.77 -16.98
N THR A 72 2.45 -9.74 -15.86
CA THR A 72 3.85 -9.36 -15.79
C THR A 72 4.78 -10.34 -16.53
N MET A 73 4.50 -11.64 -16.49
CA MET A 73 5.24 -12.62 -17.28
C MET A 73 5.03 -12.44 -18.78
N LYS A 74 3.83 -12.03 -19.20
CA LYS A 74 3.51 -11.82 -20.62
C LYS A 74 4.01 -10.47 -21.15
N ASN A 75 3.79 -9.40 -20.42
CA ASN A 75 4.21 -8.03 -20.75
C ASN A 75 4.56 -7.27 -19.46
N PRO A 76 5.81 -7.35 -18.97
CA PRO A 76 6.19 -6.77 -17.69
C PRO A 76 5.97 -5.25 -17.66
N LEU A 77 6.45 -4.52 -18.66
CA LEU A 77 6.34 -3.07 -18.68
C LEU A 77 4.89 -2.60 -18.77
N GLY A 78 4.11 -3.21 -19.67
CA GLY A 78 2.68 -2.86 -19.83
C GLY A 78 1.88 -3.11 -18.56
N THR A 79 2.13 -4.22 -17.86
CA THR A 79 1.43 -4.55 -16.61
C THR A 79 1.83 -3.57 -15.49
N LEU A 80 3.12 -3.32 -15.29
CA LEU A 80 3.59 -2.41 -14.25
C LEU A 80 3.11 -0.97 -14.49
N MET A 81 3.13 -0.52 -15.74
CA MET A 81 2.63 0.81 -16.11
C MET A 81 1.12 0.94 -15.93
N SER A 82 0.34 -0.11 -16.26
CA SER A 82 -1.11 -0.10 -16.03
C SER A 82 -1.46 -0.07 -14.53
N MET A 83 -0.74 -0.82 -13.70
CA MET A 83 -0.90 -0.77 -12.24
C MET A 83 -0.61 0.63 -11.69
N ALA A 84 0.49 1.25 -12.13
CA ALA A 84 0.83 2.62 -11.75
C ALA A 84 -0.23 3.62 -12.23
N ALA A 85 -0.68 3.51 -13.48
CA ALA A 85 -1.70 4.38 -14.04
C ALA A 85 -3.03 4.31 -13.26
N VAL A 86 -3.47 3.10 -12.89
CA VAL A 86 -4.67 2.91 -12.04
C VAL A 86 -4.47 3.57 -10.68
N ALA A 87 -3.31 3.39 -10.04
CA ALA A 87 -3.02 4.00 -8.74
C ALA A 87 -3.04 5.53 -8.81
N PHE A 88 -2.43 6.13 -9.82
CA PHE A 88 -2.42 7.59 -9.98
C PHE A 88 -3.79 8.15 -10.35
N ALA A 89 -4.53 7.48 -11.22
CA ALA A 89 -5.90 7.87 -11.56
C ALA A 89 -6.83 7.81 -10.32
N PHE A 90 -6.69 6.74 -9.53
CA PHE A 90 -7.44 6.59 -8.29
C PHE A 90 -7.07 7.66 -7.26
N ARG A 91 -5.79 8.04 -7.14
CA ARG A 91 -5.34 9.16 -6.29
C ARG A 91 -5.94 10.49 -6.73
N GLY A 92 -5.97 10.75 -8.03
CA GLY A 92 -6.64 11.94 -8.56
C GLY A 92 -8.12 11.99 -8.17
N TRP A 93 -8.80 10.84 -8.26
CA TRP A 93 -10.18 10.73 -7.80
C TRP A 93 -10.33 10.92 -6.29
N CYS A 94 -9.43 10.35 -5.47
CA CYS A 94 -9.43 10.57 -4.02
C CYS A 94 -9.27 12.05 -3.64
N LEU A 95 -8.43 12.80 -4.36
CA LEU A 95 -8.25 14.23 -4.14
C LEU A 95 -9.51 15.04 -4.48
N TRP A 96 -10.32 14.56 -5.41
CA TRP A 96 -11.60 15.18 -5.72
C TRP A 96 -12.68 14.88 -4.66
N ARG A 97 -12.60 13.72 -3.98
CA ARG A 97 -13.54 13.27 -2.93
C ARG A 97 -12.98 13.51 -1.52
N LEU A 98 -12.52 14.74 -1.26
CA LEU A 98 -11.86 15.10 0.01
C LEU A 98 -12.71 14.84 1.26
N ASP A 99 -14.04 14.99 1.15
CA ASP A 99 -14.95 14.76 2.27
C ASP A 99 -14.96 13.30 2.74
N GLU A 100 -14.69 12.36 1.83
CA GLU A 100 -14.64 10.93 2.09
C GLU A 100 -13.21 10.37 2.06
N TYR A 101 -12.21 11.24 2.18
CA TYR A 101 -10.80 10.89 1.99
C TYR A 101 -10.38 9.65 2.78
N ASN A 102 -10.72 9.57 4.06
CA ASN A 102 -10.34 8.43 4.91
C ASN A 102 -10.93 7.11 4.44
N MET A 103 -12.10 7.14 3.79
CA MET A 103 -12.73 5.95 3.19
C MET A 103 -12.03 5.50 1.91
N VAL A 104 -11.66 6.45 1.05
CA VAL A 104 -11.19 6.13 -0.30
C VAL A 104 -9.68 5.94 -0.38
N VAL A 105 -8.90 6.59 0.48
CA VAL A 105 -7.42 6.56 0.42
C VAL A 105 -6.84 5.18 0.72
N ASN A 106 -7.51 4.39 1.56
CA ASN A 106 -7.06 3.07 1.97
C ASN A 106 -7.81 1.95 1.23
N GLN A 107 -7.79 2.04 -0.10
CA GLN A 107 -8.30 1.01 -1.00
C GLN A 107 -7.15 0.41 -1.81
N LEU A 108 -7.27 -0.86 -2.20
CA LEU A 108 -6.23 -1.58 -2.94
C LEU A 108 -5.75 -0.82 -4.18
N ALA A 109 -6.66 -0.18 -4.93
CA ALA A 109 -6.31 0.60 -6.12
C ALA A 109 -5.25 1.67 -5.86
N ASN A 110 -5.25 2.26 -4.65
CA ASN A 110 -4.29 3.30 -4.25
C ASN A 110 -2.89 2.75 -3.91
N PHE A 111 -2.73 1.44 -3.86
CA PHE A 111 -1.46 0.77 -3.54
C PHE A 111 -0.88 -0.02 -4.72
N LEU A 112 -1.56 -0.05 -5.87
CA LEU A 112 -1.11 -0.83 -7.02
C LEU A 112 0.27 -0.40 -7.53
N ASP A 113 0.65 0.87 -7.43
CA ASP A 113 1.99 1.34 -7.77
C ASP A 113 3.06 0.81 -6.80
N VAL A 114 2.72 0.66 -5.52
CA VAL A 114 3.60 0.03 -4.50
C VAL A 114 3.91 -1.41 -4.90
N TYR A 115 2.87 -2.18 -5.24
CA TYR A 115 3.04 -3.54 -5.74
C TYR A 115 3.78 -3.59 -7.07
N ALA A 116 3.49 -2.66 -8.00
CA ALA A 116 4.20 -2.55 -9.27
C ALA A 116 5.70 -2.28 -9.08
N MET A 117 6.06 -1.38 -8.16
CA MET A 117 7.46 -1.10 -7.84
C MET A 117 8.16 -2.31 -7.23
N GLY A 118 7.51 -3.03 -6.29
CA GLY A 118 8.05 -4.26 -5.71
C GLY A 118 8.29 -5.36 -6.75
N MET A 119 7.30 -5.60 -7.62
CA MET A 119 7.42 -6.55 -8.73
C MET A 119 8.51 -6.13 -9.73
N GLY A 120 8.57 -4.83 -10.07
CA GLY A 120 9.60 -4.27 -10.95
C GLY A 120 11.01 -4.42 -10.36
N ALA A 121 11.19 -4.11 -9.09
CA ALA A 121 12.45 -4.29 -8.38
C ALA A 121 12.88 -5.78 -8.36
N SER A 122 11.95 -6.70 -8.12
CA SER A 122 12.23 -8.14 -8.14
C SER A 122 12.68 -8.61 -9.53
N ILE A 123 12.01 -8.19 -10.59
CA ILE A 123 12.39 -8.50 -11.97
C ILE A 123 13.78 -7.95 -12.29
N LEU A 124 14.02 -6.69 -11.91
CA LEU A 124 15.30 -6.02 -12.13
C LEU A 124 16.43 -6.75 -11.38
N TYR A 125 16.19 -7.09 -10.11
CA TYR A 125 17.14 -7.85 -9.29
C TYR A 125 17.55 -9.17 -9.96
N VAL A 126 16.55 -9.98 -10.36
CA VAL A 126 16.82 -11.28 -11.03
C VAL A 126 17.61 -11.07 -12.32
N ARG A 127 17.24 -10.09 -13.15
CA ARG A 127 17.97 -9.79 -14.38
C ARG A 127 19.40 -9.33 -14.12
N LEU A 128 19.61 -8.44 -13.16
CA LEU A 128 20.94 -7.93 -12.83
C LEU A 128 21.84 -9.02 -12.26
N THR A 129 21.31 -9.90 -11.40
CA THR A 129 22.11 -11.02 -10.87
C THR A 129 22.45 -12.06 -11.93
N GLN A 130 21.61 -12.27 -12.94
CA GLN A 130 21.90 -13.14 -14.08
C GLN A 130 22.94 -12.51 -15.03
N LEU A 131 22.85 -11.20 -15.29
CA LEU A 131 23.77 -10.50 -16.18
C LEU A 131 25.14 -10.23 -15.56
N TYR A 132 25.18 -10.03 -14.26
CA TYR A 132 26.38 -9.69 -13.50
C TYR A 132 26.55 -10.64 -12.31
N PRO A 133 27.13 -11.85 -12.52
CA PRO A 133 27.40 -12.79 -11.45
C PRO A 133 28.35 -12.19 -10.40
N ALA A 134 28.44 -12.81 -9.24
CA ALA A 134 29.11 -12.28 -8.05
C ALA A 134 30.56 -11.83 -8.28
N GLU A 135 31.25 -12.44 -9.23
CA GLU A 135 32.66 -12.16 -9.57
C GLU A 135 32.84 -11.00 -10.56
N SER A 136 31.72 -10.47 -11.13
CA SER A 136 31.80 -9.39 -12.12
C SER A 136 32.17 -8.06 -11.48
N ARG A 137 33.23 -7.40 -12.00
CA ARG A 137 33.59 -6.01 -11.59
C ARG A 137 32.45 -5.01 -11.78
N ARG A 138 31.47 -5.28 -12.65
CA ARG A 138 30.33 -4.40 -12.89
C ARG A 138 29.26 -4.50 -11.82
N LYS A 139 29.31 -5.50 -10.95
CA LYS A 139 28.36 -5.65 -9.84
C LYS A 139 28.33 -4.43 -8.93
N TRP A 140 29.48 -3.88 -8.59
CA TRP A 140 29.56 -2.71 -7.72
C TRP A 140 28.97 -1.43 -8.36
N LEU A 141 28.94 -1.34 -9.69
CA LEU A 141 28.36 -0.17 -10.39
C LEU A 141 26.85 -0.13 -10.22
N TRP A 142 26.15 -1.23 -10.46
CA TRP A 142 24.69 -1.22 -10.28
C TRP A 142 24.28 -1.22 -8.82
N GLN A 143 25.06 -1.81 -7.91
CA GLN A 143 24.85 -1.71 -6.47
C GLN A 143 25.06 -0.25 -5.99
N GLY A 144 26.10 0.41 -6.47
CA GLY A 144 26.32 1.82 -6.22
C GLY A 144 25.19 2.72 -6.74
N ALA A 145 24.67 2.44 -7.93
CA ALA A 145 23.51 3.13 -8.47
C ALA A 145 22.25 2.90 -7.61
N ALA A 146 22.02 1.67 -7.16
CA ALA A 146 20.90 1.34 -6.27
C ALA A 146 21.02 2.03 -4.91
N THR A 147 22.22 2.07 -4.35
CA THR A 147 22.51 2.82 -3.11
C THR A 147 22.27 4.33 -3.28
N LEU A 148 22.64 4.88 -4.44
CA LEU A 148 22.34 6.27 -4.76
C LEU A 148 20.83 6.52 -4.82
N VAL A 149 20.07 5.64 -5.49
CA VAL A 149 18.60 5.70 -5.53
C VAL A 149 18.02 5.64 -4.12
N PHE A 150 18.51 4.74 -3.28
CA PHE A 150 18.11 4.66 -1.87
C PHE A 150 18.34 5.97 -1.13
N CYS A 151 19.55 6.52 -1.19
CA CYS A 151 19.91 7.76 -0.47
C CYS A 151 19.09 8.96 -0.96
N VAL A 152 18.92 9.11 -2.27
CA VAL A 152 18.14 10.21 -2.88
C VAL A 152 16.66 10.09 -2.52
N SER A 153 16.09 8.89 -2.60
CA SER A 153 14.70 8.65 -2.28
C SER A 153 14.42 8.82 -0.78
N LEU A 154 15.33 8.35 0.07
CA LEU A 154 15.27 8.57 1.52
C LEU A 154 15.30 10.06 1.87
N TYR A 155 16.23 10.81 1.26
CA TYR A 155 16.30 12.26 1.44
C TYR A 155 15.00 12.95 1.00
N GLY A 156 14.49 12.59 -0.19
CA GLY A 156 13.21 13.09 -0.70
C GLY A 156 12.04 12.79 0.25
N MET A 157 11.96 11.57 0.76
CA MET A 157 10.95 11.16 1.74
C MET A 157 11.03 11.99 3.03
N LEU A 158 12.24 12.20 3.55
CA LEU A 158 12.44 13.02 4.76
C LEU A 158 12.06 14.49 4.52
N ARG A 159 12.33 15.03 3.34
CA ARG A 159 11.89 16.38 2.95
C ARG A 159 10.37 16.50 2.89
N VAL A 160 9.68 15.50 2.33
CA VAL A 160 8.21 15.47 2.28
C VAL A 160 7.62 15.36 3.69
N ILE A 161 8.18 14.52 4.57
CA ILE A 161 7.73 14.39 5.96
C ILE A 161 7.90 15.71 6.71
N ARG A 162 9.04 16.39 6.56
CA ARG A 162 9.26 17.70 7.17
C ARG A 162 8.30 18.75 6.63
N ALA A 163 8.09 18.81 5.32
CA ALA A 163 7.16 19.74 4.71
C ALA A 163 5.73 19.53 5.23
N GLN A 164 5.31 18.28 5.43
CA GLN A 164 4.01 17.93 6.01
C GLN A 164 3.81 18.54 7.41
N ALA A 165 4.84 18.56 8.24
CA ALA A 165 4.76 19.11 9.60
C ALA A 165 4.50 20.63 9.63
N TYR A 166 4.79 21.33 8.54
CA TYR A 166 4.61 22.79 8.40
C TYR A 166 3.47 23.18 7.47
N THR A 167 2.75 22.21 6.90
CA THR A 167 1.68 22.47 5.94
C THR A 167 0.38 22.72 6.68
N SER A 168 -0.16 23.92 6.56
CA SER A 168 -1.48 24.26 7.04
C SER A 168 -2.51 23.99 5.92
N GLY A 169 -3.43 23.07 6.18
CA GLY A 169 -4.52 22.74 5.26
C GLY A 169 -4.65 21.25 4.97
N GLN A 170 -5.87 20.76 5.12
CA GLN A 170 -6.17 19.33 5.00
C GLN A 170 -5.81 18.76 3.60
N ALA A 171 -6.19 19.45 2.53
CA ALA A 171 -5.94 19.01 1.17
C ALA A 171 -4.43 18.89 0.85
N ALA A 172 -3.63 19.86 1.30
CA ALA A 172 -2.19 19.84 1.08
C ALA A 172 -1.51 18.71 1.89
N MET A 173 -1.97 18.46 3.12
CA MET A 173 -1.51 17.31 3.93
C MET A 173 -1.83 15.97 3.25
N GLN A 174 -3.03 15.83 2.72
CA GLN A 174 -3.48 14.62 2.04
C GLN A 174 -2.70 14.39 0.74
N ALA A 175 -2.48 15.43 -0.06
CA ALA A 175 -1.65 15.35 -1.25
C ALA A 175 -0.20 14.93 -0.93
N ALA A 176 0.40 15.50 0.12
CA ALA A 176 1.73 15.12 0.59
C ALA A 176 1.79 13.65 1.06
N GLN A 177 0.77 13.16 1.76
CA GLN A 177 0.68 11.75 2.16
C GLN A 177 0.64 10.80 0.95
N MET A 178 -0.08 11.16 -0.10
CA MET A 178 -0.15 10.37 -1.33
C MET A 178 1.19 10.32 -2.06
N MET A 179 1.88 11.45 -2.16
CA MET A 179 3.19 11.54 -2.83
C MET A 179 4.30 10.83 -2.04
N ARG A 180 4.18 10.71 -0.73
CA ARG A 180 5.14 10.00 0.11
C ARG A 180 5.24 8.51 -0.19
N ARG A 181 4.12 7.87 -0.59
CA ARG A 181 4.08 6.43 -0.87
C ARG A 181 5.05 6.00 -1.99
N PRO A 182 5.03 6.60 -3.20
CA PRO A 182 5.99 6.24 -4.24
C PRO A 182 7.45 6.47 -3.82
N LEU A 183 7.75 7.53 -3.06
CA LEU A 183 9.10 7.78 -2.55
C LEU A 183 9.55 6.70 -1.56
N LEU A 184 8.66 6.26 -0.67
CA LEU A 184 8.95 5.14 0.24
C LEU A 184 9.25 3.86 -0.54
N CYS A 185 8.47 3.56 -1.57
CA CYS A 185 8.68 2.37 -2.39
C CYS A 185 10.00 2.42 -3.15
N LEU A 186 10.39 3.58 -3.70
CA LEU A 186 11.70 3.76 -4.33
C LEU A 186 12.84 3.61 -3.32
N THR A 187 12.66 4.08 -2.09
CA THR A 187 13.64 3.91 -1.01
C THR A 187 13.85 2.43 -0.70
N ILE A 188 12.76 1.67 -0.54
CA ILE A 188 12.81 0.23 -0.28
C ILE A 188 13.40 -0.52 -1.48
N ALA A 189 12.97 -0.21 -2.71
CA ALA A 189 13.49 -0.82 -3.91
C ALA A 189 15.00 -0.57 -4.08
N GLY A 190 15.46 0.66 -3.83
CA GLY A 190 16.88 1.01 -3.83
C GLY A 190 17.67 0.23 -2.81
N LEU A 191 17.14 0.07 -1.58
CA LEU A 191 17.76 -0.74 -0.53
C LEU A 191 17.83 -2.23 -0.91
N MET A 192 16.78 -2.78 -1.53
CA MET A 192 16.76 -4.20 -1.94
C MET A 192 17.74 -4.49 -3.08
N LEU A 193 18.06 -3.50 -3.90
CA LEU A 193 18.96 -3.64 -5.05
C LEU A 193 20.42 -3.29 -4.70
N SER A 194 20.67 -2.59 -3.59
CA SER A 194 22.03 -2.25 -3.13
C SER A 194 22.72 -3.43 -2.46
#